data_3f7cc293b2a74416f1fdee0d7718512f
#
_entry.id   3f7cc293b2a74416f1fdee0d7718512f
#
_cell.length_a   1.000
_cell.length_b   1.000
_cell.length_c   1.000
_cell.angle_alpha   90.00
_cell.angle_beta   90.00
_cell.angle_gamma   90.00
#
_symmetry.space_group_name_H-M   'P 1'
#
loop_
_entity.id
_entity.type
_entity.pdbx_description
1 polymer ?
#
loop_
_entity_poly.entity_id
_entity_poly.type
_entity_poly.pdbx_seq_one_letter_code
_entity_poly.pdbx_strand_id
1 'polypeptide(L)'
;MILIADGGSTKTNWCLINEAGRKIHFNTEGYNPYFAKQDYIENSLRTTLPDSLDASKLEEIYYYGAGCSTDANKKIVSDAMQRVFVNAKIYVDHDLLASCRALLGDEPGFAAILGTGTNTCLYDGDGITLNIDSLGYFLGDEGSGSYIGKRLLADYMKGFMPKGLSESFFNIYGLSNEDIFDNIYNKPLPNRFCASFSKFLYDFKTTYQEYTEDVVDTAFTAFFEKLVIHYPNYNKHLLNVVGSVGYSFRDRLSVVADKYEMGVGKIIRSPIDDLVDYHLSKK
;
A
#
# COMPACT_ATOMS: atom_id res chain seq x y z
N MET A 1 3.74 -23.68 -13.45
CA MET A 1 4.17 -22.73 -12.39
C MET A 1 3.29 -21.48 -12.41
N ILE A 2 3.09 -20.84 -11.25
CA ILE A 2 2.24 -19.66 -11.10
C ILE A 2 3.05 -18.55 -10.44
N LEU A 3 2.85 -17.33 -10.90
CA LEU A 3 3.46 -16.15 -10.33
C LEU A 3 2.37 -15.18 -9.84
N ILE A 4 2.43 -14.78 -8.59
CA ILE A 4 1.46 -13.85 -7.98
C ILE A 4 2.22 -12.63 -7.49
N ALA A 5 1.65 -11.45 -7.72
CA ALA A 5 2.30 -10.17 -7.40
C ALA A 5 1.33 -9.17 -6.75
N ASP A 6 1.82 -8.52 -5.71
CA ASP A 6 1.27 -7.32 -5.09
C ASP A 6 2.18 -6.14 -5.41
N GLY A 7 1.75 -5.31 -6.34
CA GLY A 7 2.49 -4.17 -6.89
C GLY A 7 2.06 -2.85 -6.27
N GLY A 8 2.75 -2.41 -5.23
CA GLY A 8 2.61 -1.04 -4.74
C GLY A 8 3.31 -0.02 -5.65
N SER A 9 3.10 1.26 -5.38
CA SER A 9 3.77 2.34 -6.14
C SER A 9 5.30 2.34 -5.97
N THR A 10 5.84 1.74 -4.91
CA THR A 10 7.28 1.75 -4.59
C THR A 10 7.96 0.44 -4.91
N LYS A 11 7.28 -0.66 -4.67
CA LYS A 11 7.84 -2.01 -4.69
C LYS A 11 6.73 -2.98 -5.10
N THR A 12 7.10 -4.01 -5.82
CA THR A 12 6.25 -5.17 -6.10
C THR A 12 6.78 -6.36 -5.32
N ASN A 13 5.93 -6.98 -4.51
CA ASN A 13 6.21 -8.25 -3.85
C ASN A 13 5.71 -9.39 -4.75
N TRP A 14 6.56 -10.33 -5.02
CA TRP A 14 6.28 -11.49 -5.86
C TRP A 14 6.34 -12.78 -5.06
N CYS A 15 5.48 -13.72 -5.40
CA CYS A 15 5.56 -15.10 -4.95
C CYS A 15 5.44 -16.05 -6.16
N LEU A 16 6.51 -16.78 -6.44
CA LEU A 16 6.52 -17.87 -7.40
C LEU A 16 6.12 -19.17 -6.69
N ILE A 17 5.14 -19.86 -7.24
CA ILE A 17 4.77 -21.23 -6.84
C ILE A 17 5.30 -22.15 -7.93
N ASN A 18 6.34 -22.91 -7.59
CA ASN A 18 6.97 -23.81 -8.51
C ASN A 18 6.22 -25.14 -8.68
N GLU A 19 6.69 -26.03 -9.57
CA GLU A 19 6.08 -27.33 -9.84
C GLU A 19 6.00 -28.25 -8.60
N ALA A 20 6.88 -28.04 -7.62
CA ALA A 20 6.87 -28.78 -6.35
C ALA A 20 6.00 -28.13 -5.26
N GLY A 21 5.23 -27.08 -5.60
CA GLY A 21 4.38 -26.34 -4.66
C GLY A 21 5.14 -25.42 -3.69
N ARG A 22 6.46 -25.22 -3.89
CA ARG A 22 7.26 -24.32 -3.04
C ARG A 22 6.98 -22.86 -3.38
N LYS A 23 6.78 -22.04 -2.35
CA LYS A 23 6.64 -20.59 -2.42
C LYS A 23 8.03 -19.94 -2.39
N ILE A 24 8.37 -19.15 -3.42
CA ILE A 24 9.64 -18.43 -3.54
C ILE A 24 9.30 -16.94 -3.66
N HIS A 25 9.70 -16.17 -2.65
CA HIS A 25 9.44 -14.73 -2.59
C HIS A 25 10.63 -13.95 -3.13
N PHE A 26 10.34 -12.92 -3.92
CA PHE A 26 11.31 -11.93 -4.37
C PHE A 26 10.63 -10.59 -4.58
N ASN A 27 11.41 -9.57 -4.91
CA ASN A 27 10.88 -8.23 -5.05
C ASN A 27 11.46 -7.54 -6.28
N THR A 28 10.64 -6.66 -6.85
CA THR A 28 11.07 -5.71 -7.87
C THR A 28 10.63 -4.30 -7.49
N GLU A 29 10.95 -3.33 -8.33
CA GLU A 29 10.38 -2.00 -8.24
C GLU A 29 8.86 -2.00 -8.44
N GLY A 30 8.19 -0.93 -8.03
CA GLY A 30 6.76 -0.75 -8.26
C GLY A 30 6.47 -0.28 -9.68
N TYR A 31 5.53 -0.92 -10.34
CA TYR A 31 5.16 -0.65 -11.74
C TYR A 31 3.82 0.08 -11.84
N ASN A 32 3.78 1.29 -11.28
CA ASN A 32 2.58 2.13 -11.45
C ASN A 32 2.55 2.73 -12.87
N PRO A 33 1.57 2.39 -13.73
CA PRO A 33 1.53 2.77 -15.14
C PRO A 33 1.37 4.29 -15.39
N TYR A 34 1.01 5.06 -14.40
CA TYR A 34 1.07 6.52 -14.51
C TYR A 34 2.51 7.05 -14.62
N PHE A 35 3.50 6.31 -14.14
CA PHE A 35 4.89 6.73 -14.08
C PHE A 35 5.83 5.76 -14.81
N ALA A 36 5.50 4.48 -14.85
CA ALA A 36 6.30 3.41 -15.46
C ALA A 36 5.73 3.04 -16.84
N LYS A 37 6.50 3.27 -17.89
CA LYS A 37 6.15 2.89 -19.27
C LYS A 37 6.50 1.41 -19.53
N GLN A 38 5.95 0.83 -20.60
CA GLN A 38 6.14 -0.58 -20.97
C GLN A 38 7.61 -0.99 -21.02
N ASP A 39 8.47 -0.23 -21.71
CA ASP A 39 9.89 -0.57 -21.88
C ASP A 39 10.65 -0.56 -20.54
N TYR A 40 10.27 0.36 -19.62
CA TYR A 40 10.83 0.40 -18.28
C TYR A 40 10.45 -0.86 -17.48
N ILE A 41 9.18 -1.25 -17.51
CA ILE A 41 8.67 -2.44 -16.80
C ILE A 41 9.35 -3.71 -17.36
N GLU A 42 9.42 -3.86 -18.69
CA GLU A 42 10.09 -4.98 -19.36
C GLU A 42 11.55 -5.08 -18.93
N ASN A 43 12.32 -3.98 -19.03
CA ASN A 43 13.74 -3.97 -18.69
C ASN A 43 13.97 -4.28 -17.20
N SER A 44 13.16 -3.68 -16.31
CA SER A 44 13.23 -3.95 -14.87
C SER A 44 12.96 -5.43 -14.57
N LEU A 45 11.93 -6.02 -15.15
CA LEU A 45 11.66 -7.46 -14.99
C LEU A 45 12.83 -8.32 -15.47
N ARG A 46 13.35 -8.09 -16.68
CA ARG A 46 14.47 -8.87 -17.23
C ARG A 46 15.73 -8.82 -16.38
N THR A 47 15.96 -7.74 -15.66
CA THR A 47 17.17 -7.52 -14.85
C THR A 47 17.03 -7.94 -13.40
N THR A 48 15.79 -8.04 -12.88
CA THR A 48 15.53 -8.27 -11.44
C THR A 48 14.91 -9.63 -11.13
N LEU A 49 14.44 -10.37 -12.15
CA LEU A 49 13.92 -11.72 -11.93
C LEU A 49 15.05 -12.64 -11.43
N PRO A 50 14.76 -13.52 -10.45
CA PRO A 50 15.75 -14.49 -9.98
C PRO A 50 16.20 -15.42 -11.10
N ASP A 51 17.50 -15.74 -11.19
CA ASP A 51 18.05 -16.70 -12.14
C ASP A 51 17.39 -18.09 -12.06
N SER A 52 16.87 -18.43 -10.88
CA SER A 52 16.15 -19.68 -10.63
C SER A 52 14.74 -19.72 -11.21
N LEU A 53 14.22 -18.59 -11.72
CA LEU A 53 12.90 -18.51 -12.33
C LEU A 53 13.00 -18.76 -13.84
N ASP A 54 12.58 -19.95 -14.28
CA ASP A 54 12.43 -20.24 -15.71
C ASP A 54 11.12 -19.64 -16.24
N ALA A 55 11.22 -18.47 -16.85
CA ALA A 55 10.07 -17.74 -17.39
C ALA A 55 9.28 -18.53 -18.43
N SER A 56 9.89 -19.50 -19.12
CA SER A 56 9.24 -20.32 -20.14
C SER A 56 8.25 -21.33 -19.56
N LYS A 57 8.38 -21.66 -18.28
CA LYS A 57 7.54 -22.61 -17.54
C LYS A 57 6.38 -21.95 -16.79
N LEU A 58 6.28 -20.62 -16.82
CA LEU A 58 5.15 -19.92 -16.20
C LEU A 58 3.91 -20.12 -17.06
N GLU A 59 2.82 -20.56 -16.41
CA GLU A 59 1.52 -20.79 -17.03
C GLU A 59 0.57 -19.61 -16.77
N GLU A 60 0.60 -19.10 -15.55
CA GLU A 60 -0.28 -18.02 -15.12
C GLU A 60 0.46 -16.98 -14.27
N ILE A 61 0.13 -15.73 -14.51
CA ILE A 61 0.62 -14.59 -13.73
C ILE A 61 -0.57 -13.77 -13.28
N TYR A 62 -0.69 -13.56 -11.97
CA TYR A 62 -1.66 -12.70 -11.34
C TYR A 62 -0.95 -11.48 -10.77
N TYR A 63 -1.06 -10.36 -11.45
CA TYR A 63 -0.45 -9.10 -11.04
C TYR A 63 -1.52 -8.12 -10.58
N TYR A 64 -1.38 -7.61 -9.36
CA TYR A 64 -2.25 -6.58 -8.80
C TYR A 64 -1.41 -5.35 -8.53
N GLY A 65 -1.72 -4.24 -9.20
CA GLY A 65 -0.83 -3.08 -9.16
C GLY A 65 -1.52 -1.77 -8.84
N ALA A 66 -0.83 -0.95 -8.06
CA ALA A 66 -1.19 0.45 -7.90
C ALA A 66 -1.29 1.15 -9.26
N GLY A 67 -2.36 1.91 -9.48
CA GLY A 67 -2.62 2.60 -10.74
C GLY A 67 -3.24 1.74 -11.84
N CYS A 68 -3.47 0.43 -11.62
CA CYS A 68 -4.11 -0.49 -12.58
C CYS A 68 -5.66 -0.48 -12.48
N SER A 69 -6.28 0.67 -12.28
CA SER A 69 -7.73 0.79 -12.15
C SER A 69 -8.47 0.91 -13.47
N THR A 70 -7.79 1.27 -14.56
CA THR A 70 -8.37 1.40 -15.91
C THR A 70 -7.84 0.33 -16.85
N ASP A 71 -8.63 -0.07 -17.85
CA ASP A 71 -8.20 -1.05 -18.87
C ASP A 71 -6.96 -0.60 -19.63
N ALA A 72 -6.82 0.70 -19.90
CA ALA A 72 -5.64 1.27 -20.53
C ALA A 72 -4.38 1.05 -19.67
N ASN A 73 -4.46 1.30 -18.38
CA ASN A 73 -3.35 1.11 -17.45
C ASN A 73 -3.04 -0.39 -17.23
N LYS A 74 -4.07 -1.25 -17.09
CA LYS A 74 -3.89 -2.71 -17.04
C LYS A 74 -3.16 -3.20 -18.29
N LYS A 75 -3.51 -2.68 -19.47
CA LYS A 75 -2.89 -3.05 -20.74
C LYS A 75 -1.42 -2.67 -20.80
N ILE A 76 -0.99 -1.50 -20.30
CA ILE A 76 0.42 -1.10 -20.25
C ILE A 76 1.25 -2.16 -19.52
N VAL A 77 0.79 -2.60 -18.35
CA VAL A 77 1.49 -3.58 -17.52
C VAL A 77 1.43 -4.96 -18.14
N SER A 78 0.25 -5.39 -18.60
CA SER A 78 0.06 -6.69 -19.25
C SER A 78 0.93 -6.85 -20.49
N ASP A 79 0.96 -5.85 -21.38
CA ASP A 79 1.78 -5.89 -22.60
C ASP A 79 3.28 -5.97 -22.28
N ALA A 80 3.74 -5.22 -21.26
CA ALA A 80 5.13 -5.28 -20.82
C ALA A 80 5.50 -6.67 -20.27
N MET A 81 4.64 -7.25 -19.43
CA MET A 81 4.85 -8.59 -18.89
C MET A 81 4.80 -9.67 -19.98
N GLN A 82 3.91 -9.54 -20.97
CA GLN A 82 3.80 -10.51 -22.07
C GLN A 82 5.08 -10.61 -22.89
N ARG A 83 5.86 -9.52 -22.99
CA ARG A 83 7.17 -9.54 -23.68
C ARG A 83 8.25 -10.33 -22.92
N VAL A 84 8.08 -10.46 -21.61
CA VAL A 84 9.00 -11.21 -20.74
C VAL A 84 8.53 -12.66 -20.56
N PHE A 85 7.25 -12.86 -20.36
CA PHE A 85 6.62 -14.14 -20.03
C PHE A 85 5.73 -14.61 -21.20
N VAL A 86 6.38 -14.97 -22.31
CA VAL A 86 5.72 -15.20 -23.61
C VAL A 86 4.69 -16.34 -23.60
N ASN A 87 4.84 -17.32 -22.70
CA ASN A 87 3.98 -18.50 -22.62
C ASN A 87 2.88 -18.37 -21.54
N ALA A 88 2.98 -17.36 -20.67
CA ALA A 88 2.08 -17.24 -19.54
C ALA A 88 0.79 -16.50 -19.92
N LYS A 89 -0.33 -16.93 -19.33
CA LYS A 89 -1.56 -16.14 -19.30
C LYS A 89 -1.45 -15.10 -18.19
N ILE A 90 -1.59 -13.83 -18.55
CA ILE A 90 -1.35 -12.69 -17.65
C ILE A 90 -2.66 -12.05 -17.30
N TYR A 91 -2.93 -11.96 -15.99
CA TYR A 91 -4.07 -11.29 -15.40
C TYR A 91 -3.54 -10.07 -14.64
N VAL A 92 -3.98 -8.88 -15.02
CA VAL A 92 -3.63 -7.62 -14.35
C VAL A 92 -4.88 -7.00 -13.75
N ASP A 93 -4.80 -6.66 -12.47
CA ASP A 93 -5.86 -5.93 -11.78
C ASP A 93 -5.25 -4.91 -10.80
N HIS A 94 -6.09 -4.17 -10.10
CA HIS A 94 -5.63 -3.14 -9.19
C HIS A 94 -5.37 -3.68 -7.77
N ASP A 95 -4.50 -3.00 -7.03
CA ASP A 95 -4.03 -3.37 -5.69
C ASP A 95 -5.15 -3.49 -4.64
N LEU A 96 -6.22 -2.70 -4.79
CA LEU A 96 -7.36 -2.75 -3.88
C LEU A 96 -8.11 -4.09 -3.98
N LEU A 97 -8.22 -4.69 -5.19
CA LEU A 97 -8.81 -6.02 -5.35
C LEU A 97 -7.93 -7.11 -4.72
N ALA A 98 -6.60 -7.00 -4.82
CA ALA A 98 -5.70 -7.88 -4.08
C ALA A 98 -5.93 -7.80 -2.58
N SER A 99 -6.10 -6.57 -2.07
CA SER A 99 -6.37 -6.34 -0.66
C SER A 99 -7.68 -6.97 -0.21
N CYS A 100 -8.76 -6.86 -1.01
CA CYS A 100 -10.03 -7.52 -0.74
C CYS A 100 -9.86 -9.04 -0.67
N ARG A 101 -9.22 -9.65 -1.67
CA ARG A 101 -8.99 -11.10 -1.74
C ARG A 101 -8.14 -11.62 -0.59
N ALA A 102 -7.11 -10.88 -0.20
CA ALA A 102 -6.25 -11.25 0.93
C ALA A 102 -6.93 -11.11 2.30
N LEU A 103 -7.79 -10.10 2.46
CA LEU A 103 -8.47 -9.81 3.72
C LEU A 103 -9.73 -10.64 3.92
N LEU A 104 -10.51 -10.79 2.86
CA LEU A 104 -11.90 -11.26 2.91
C LEU A 104 -12.12 -12.59 2.15
N GLY A 105 -11.20 -12.97 1.25
CA GLY A 105 -11.41 -14.14 0.39
C GLY A 105 -12.62 -13.95 -0.52
N ASP A 106 -13.64 -14.76 -0.34
CA ASP A 106 -14.93 -14.70 -1.07
C ASP A 106 -16.06 -14.06 -0.23
N GLU A 107 -15.75 -13.59 0.97
CA GLU A 107 -16.75 -12.99 1.84
C GLU A 107 -16.93 -11.49 1.53
N PRO A 108 -18.17 -10.98 1.53
CA PRO A 108 -18.40 -9.57 1.35
C PRO A 108 -17.94 -8.76 2.57
N GLY A 109 -17.48 -7.52 2.35
CA GLY A 109 -17.06 -6.66 3.45
C GLY A 109 -16.45 -5.34 3.04
N PHE A 110 -15.95 -4.62 4.03
CA PHE A 110 -15.18 -3.40 3.84
C PHE A 110 -13.69 -3.71 3.90
N ALA A 111 -12.94 -3.17 2.95
CA ALA A 111 -11.48 -3.29 2.91
C ALA A 111 -10.82 -1.93 2.71
N ALA A 112 -9.66 -1.75 3.32
CA ALA A 112 -8.86 -0.54 3.21
C ALA A 112 -7.37 -0.85 3.01
N ILE A 113 -6.68 0.03 2.29
CA ILE A 113 -5.23 0.11 2.22
C ILE A 113 -4.80 1.33 3.05
N LEU A 114 -3.92 1.12 4.04
CA LEU A 114 -3.25 2.18 4.78
C LEU A 114 -1.73 1.95 4.71
N GLY A 115 -1.14 2.41 3.61
CA GLY A 115 0.28 2.29 3.26
C GLY A 115 0.93 3.64 3.02
N THR A 116 1.65 3.80 1.90
CA THR A 116 2.16 5.10 1.42
C THR A 116 1.01 6.08 1.19
N GLY A 117 -0.05 5.63 0.52
CA GLY A 117 -1.33 6.31 0.36
C GLY A 117 -2.45 5.53 1.01
N THR A 118 -3.70 5.96 0.74
CA THR A 118 -4.93 5.34 1.24
C THR A 118 -5.81 4.88 0.08
N ASN A 119 -6.53 3.79 0.27
CA ASN A 119 -7.66 3.41 -0.58
C ASN A 119 -8.68 2.60 0.22
N THR A 120 -9.96 2.64 -0.18
CA THR A 120 -11.04 1.98 0.56
C THR A 120 -12.11 1.45 -0.40
N CYS A 121 -12.83 0.39 -0.03
CA CYS A 121 -13.96 -0.09 -0.82
C CYS A 121 -14.94 -0.96 -0.02
N LEU A 122 -16.13 -1.15 -0.63
CA LEU A 122 -16.99 -2.30 -0.37
C LEU A 122 -16.72 -3.37 -1.43
N TYR A 123 -16.66 -4.60 -0.98
CA TYR A 123 -16.41 -5.80 -1.77
C TYR A 123 -17.56 -6.78 -1.55
N ASP A 124 -18.02 -7.47 -2.61
CA ASP A 124 -19.16 -8.40 -2.55
C ASP A 124 -18.77 -9.88 -2.50
N GLY A 125 -17.47 -10.17 -2.47
CA GLY A 125 -16.92 -11.52 -2.52
C GLY A 125 -16.31 -11.88 -3.89
N ASP A 126 -16.57 -11.10 -4.93
CA ASP A 126 -16.00 -11.29 -6.28
C ASP A 126 -15.30 -10.01 -6.77
N GLY A 127 -15.99 -8.87 -6.66
CA GLY A 127 -15.54 -7.58 -7.14
C GLY A 127 -15.80 -6.41 -6.19
N ILE A 128 -15.24 -5.26 -6.54
CA ILE A 128 -15.46 -4.00 -5.81
C ILE A 128 -16.77 -3.39 -6.28
N THR A 129 -17.71 -3.19 -5.34
CA THR A 129 -19.03 -2.63 -5.61
C THR A 129 -19.11 -1.13 -5.38
N LEU A 130 -18.26 -0.59 -4.48
CA LEU A 130 -18.17 0.83 -4.22
C LEU A 130 -16.75 1.18 -3.80
N ASN A 131 -16.18 2.18 -4.44
CA ASN A 131 -14.91 2.79 -4.05
C ASN A 131 -15.10 4.30 -3.92
N ILE A 132 -14.79 4.85 -2.75
CA ILE A 132 -14.69 6.29 -2.55
C ILE A 132 -13.23 6.67 -2.75
N ASP A 133 -12.97 7.49 -3.76
CA ASP A 133 -11.60 7.87 -4.15
C ASP A 133 -10.91 8.63 -3.02
N SER A 134 -9.70 8.20 -2.68
CA SER A 134 -8.85 8.85 -1.68
C SER A 134 -8.23 10.17 -2.17
N LEU A 135 -8.41 10.52 -3.43
CA LEU A 135 -7.90 11.72 -4.11
C LEU A 135 -6.37 11.87 -4.09
N GLY A 136 -5.65 10.89 -3.58
CA GLY A 136 -4.19 10.82 -3.57
C GLY A 136 -3.52 11.85 -2.66
N TYR A 137 -2.21 11.87 -2.73
CA TYR A 137 -1.30 12.59 -1.83
C TYR A 137 -1.61 14.08 -1.65
N PHE A 138 -2.01 14.78 -2.72
CA PHE A 138 -2.17 16.23 -2.68
C PHE A 138 -3.49 16.66 -2.02
N LEU A 139 -4.59 15.99 -2.36
CA LEU A 139 -5.94 16.36 -1.95
C LEU A 139 -6.51 15.48 -0.82
N GLY A 140 -5.89 14.34 -0.55
CA GLY A 140 -6.43 13.34 0.36
C GLY A 140 -5.36 12.43 0.98
N ASP A 141 -5.49 11.13 0.77
CA ASP A 141 -4.69 10.06 1.37
C ASP A 141 -4.73 10.07 2.92
N GLU A 142 -5.85 10.47 3.51
CA GLU A 142 -6.03 10.52 4.96
C GLU A 142 -5.74 9.16 5.61
N GLY A 143 -5.06 9.17 6.73
CA GLY A 143 -4.64 7.97 7.46
C GLY A 143 -3.41 7.28 6.92
N SER A 144 -2.88 7.68 5.76
CA SER A 144 -1.69 7.10 5.14
C SER A 144 -0.37 7.57 5.76
N GLY A 145 0.72 6.90 5.37
CA GLY A 145 2.07 7.32 5.71
C GLY A 145 2.45 8.69 5.15
N SER A 146 1.97 9.02 3.94
CA SER A 146 2.20 10.35 3.36
C SER A 146 1.47 11.44 4.13
N TYR A 147 0.26 11.17 4.60
CA TYR A 147 -0.52 12.10 5.43
C TYR A 147 0.16 12.35 6.79
N ILE A 148 0.55 11.28 7.48
CA ILE A 148 1.31 11.34 8.75
C ILE A 148 2.64 12.08 8.54
N GLY A 149 3.37 11.73 7.48
CA GLY A 149 4.68 12.33 7.19
C GLY A 149 4.60 13.81 6.82
N LYS A 150 3.56 14.26 6.11
CA LYS A 150 3.31 15.69 5.86
C LYS A 150 3.16 16.46 7.18
N ARG A 151 2.39 15.94 8.13
CA ARG A 151 2.20 16.56 9.45
C ARG A 151 3.51 16.60 10.22
N LEU A 152 4.25 15.48 10.26
CA LEU A 152 5.53 15.38 10.95
C LEU A 152 6.56 16.40 10.42
N LEU A 153 6.71 16.48 9.09
CA LEU A 153 7.61 17.44 8.45
C LEU A 153 7.20 18.89 8.72
N ALA A 154 5.91 19.19 8.67
CA ALA A 154 5.40 20.52 8.99
C ALA A 154 5.68 20.91 10.44
N ASP A 155 5.47 19.98 11.39
CA ASP A 155 5.76 20.20 12.80
C ASP A 155 7.27 20.39 13.05
N TYR A 156 8.13 19.61 12.37
CA TYR A 156 9.58 19.77 12.42
C TYR A 156 10.03 21.16 11.94
N MET A 157 9.59 21.55 10.75
CA MET A 157 9.98 22.81 10.11
C MET A 157 9.48 24.05 10.87
N LYS A 158 8.31 23.94 11.52
CA LYS A 158 7.71 25.02 12.33
C LYS A 158 8.16 25.04 13.78
N GLY A 159 8.95 24.04 14.21
CA GLY A 159 9.40 23.93 15.59
C GLY A 159 8.32 23.47 16.57
N PHE A 160 7.26 22.79 16.09
CA PHE A 160 6.17 22.23 16.91
C PHE A 160 6.46 20.81 17.39
N MET A 161 7.43 20.14 16.74
CA MET A 161 7.89 18.82 17.18
C MET A 161 8.58 18.93 18.55
N PRO A 162 8.39 17.99 19.48
CA PRO A 162 9.13 17.97 20.75
C PRO A 162 10.63 18.10 20.53
N LYS A 163 11.32 18.95 21.30
CA LYS A 163 12.72 19.32 21.08
C LYS A 163 13.65 18.12 20.92
N GLY A 164 13.61 17.14 21.83
CA GLY A 164 14.47 15.95 21.73
C GLY A 164 14.13 15.04 20.55
N LEU A 165 12.87 15.02 20.10
CA LEU A 165 12.46 14.31 18.88
C LEU A 165 12.96 15.02 17.63
N SER A 166 12.89 16.36 17.61
CA SER A 166 13.43 17.19 16.53
C SER A 166 14.95 17.05 16.38
N GLU A 167 15.69 17.02 17.52
CA GLU A 167 17.13 16.74 17.52
C GLU A 167 17.44 15.34 16.98
N SER A 168 16.66 14.32 17.37
CA SER A 168 16.80 12.96 16.85
C SER A 168 16.49 12.88 15.34
N PHE A 169 15.48 13.62 14.88
CA PHE A 169 15.14 13.71 13.46
C PHE A 169 16.30 14.29 12.65
N PHE A 170 16.87 15.40 13.10
CA PHE A 170 18.02 16.03 12.44
C PHE A 170 19.24 15.10 12.43
N ASN A 171 19.55 14.44 13.56
CA ASN A 171 20.70 13.53 13.66
C ASN A 171 20.57 12.31 12.72
N ILE A 172 19.36 11.82 12.47
CA ILE A 172 19.13 10.65 11.62
C ILE A 172 19.10 11.03 10.14
N TYR A 173 18.46 12.14 9.79
CA TYR A 173 18.20 12.49 8.40
C TYR A 173 19.07 13.61 7.85
N GLY A 174 19.58 14.50 8.71
CA GLY A 174 20.44 15.64 8.31
C GLY A 174 19.75 16.63 7.37
N LEU A 175 18.41 16.66 7.33
CA LEU A 175 17.65 17.45 6.37
C LEU A 175 17.47 18.88 6.88
N SER A 176 17.85 19.85 6.03
CA SER A 176 17.47 21.25 6.19
C SER A 176 16.03 21.50 5.71
N ASN A 177 15.48 22.67 6.02
CA ASN A 177 14.18 23.07 5.49
C ASN A 177 14.19 23.16 3.96
N GLU A 178 15.28 23.62 3.37
CA GLU A 178 15.50 23.69 1.92
C GLU A 178 15.48 22.31 1.29
N ASP A 179 16.13 21.31 1.91
CA ASP A 179 16.11 19.92 1.43
C ASP A 179 14.70 19.33 1.45
N ILE A 180 13.93 19.62 2.50
CA ILE A 180 12.54 19.16 2.62
C ILE A 180 11.68 19.80 1.53
N PHE A 181 11.78 21.12 1.31
CA PHE A 181 11.07 21.81 0.23
C PHE A 181 11.46 21.26 -1.14
N ASP A 182 12.75 21.05 -1.41
CA ASP A 182 13.21 20.49 -2.68
C ASP A 182 12.62 19.08 -2.94
N ASN A 183 12.59 18.22 -1.92
CA ASN A 183 12.02 16.87 -2.04
C ASN A 183 10.51 16.88 -2.28
N ILE A 184 9.78 17.86 -1.72
CA ILE A 184 8.31 17.94 -1.85
C ILE A 184 7.88 18.58 -3.16
N TYR A 185 8.58 19.65 -3.61
CA TYR A 185 8.11 20.48 -4.71
C TYR A 185 8.87 20.29 -6.02
N ASN A 186 10.12 19.85 -5.99
CA ASN A 186 10.96 19.77 -7.19
C ASN A 186 11.34 18.33 -7.58
N LYS A 187 11.37 17.39 -6.64
CA LYS A 187 11.74 16.00 -6.92
C LYS A 187 10.53 15.11 -7.21
N PRO A 188 10.71 13.99 -7.93
CA PRO A 188 9.65 13.03 -8.18
C PRO A 188 9.25 12.30 -6.88
N LEU A 189 8.01 11.82 -6.84
CA LEU A 189 7.47 10.94 -5.80
C LEU A 189 7.46 11.55 -4.38
N PRO A 190 6.98 12.79 -4.20
CA PRO A 190 6.94 13.46 -2.89
C PRO A 190 6.11 12.69 -1.85
N ASN A 191 5.10 11.93 -2.28
CA ASN A 191 4.32 11.05 -1.42
C ASN A 191 5.18 9.97 -0.75
N ARG A 192 6.12 9.36 -1.48
CA ARG A 192 7.06 8.37 -0.92
C ARG A 192 8.02 9.01 0.07
N PHE A 193 8.53 10.20 -0.26
CA PHE A 193 9.39 10.96 0.64
C PHE A 193 8.66 11.24 1.96
N CYS A 194 7.47 11.80 1.93
CA CYS A 194 6.70 12.05 3.15
C CYS A 194 6.40 10.74 3.90
N ALA A 195 5.92 9.71 3.22
CA ALA A 195 5.55 8.44 3.87
C ALA A 195 6.72 7.75 4.59
N SER A 196 7.96 7.97 4.14
CA SER A 196 9.15 7.38 4.76
C SER A 196 9.32 7.77 6.24
N PHE A 197 8.82 8.93 6.63
CA PHE A 197 8.93 9.45 7.99
C PHE A 197 7.90 8.85 8.97
N SER A 198 6.89 8.14 8.49
CA SER A 198 5.97 7.39 9.37
C SER A 198 6.70 6.32 10.18
N LYS A 199 7.76 5.72 9.62
CA LYS A 199 8.61 4.78 10.34
C LYS A 199 9.38 5.44 11.49
N PHE A 200 9.91 6.65 11.30
CA PHE A 200 10.57 7.41 12.37
C PHE A 200 9.59 7.62 13.54
N LEU A 201 8.37 8.06 13.25
CA LEU A 201 7.37 8.24 14.30
C LEU A 201 7.07 6.92 15.04
N TYR A 202 6.98 5.81 14.33
CA TYR A 202 6.79 4.48 14.93
C TYR A 202 7.97 4.07 15.83
N ASP A 203 9.20 4.31 15.40
CA ASP A 203 10.40 3.94 16.16
C ASP A 203 10.50 4.74 17.49
N PHE A 204 9.96 5.95 17.53
CA PHE A 204 9.95 6.82 18.72
C PHE A 204 8.63 6.82 19.51
N LYS A 205 7.66 6.00 19.13
CA LYS A 205 6.29 6.02 19.68
C LYS A 205 6.19 5.84 21.20
N THR A 206 7.13 5.10 21.80
CA THR A 206 7.14 4.86 23.25
C THR A 206 7.79 6.03 23.99
N THR A 207 8.85 6.62 23.41
CA THR A 207 9.59 7.73 24.03
C THR A 207 8.80 9.04 23.95
N TYR A 208 8.05 9.26 22.87
CA TYR A 208 7.25 10.46 22.64
C TYR A 208 5.79 10.06 22.39
N GLN A 209 5.23 9.31 23.33
CA GLN A 209 3.93 8.67 23.20
C GLN A 209 2.80 9.69 22.91
N GLU A 210 2.67 10.74 23.71
CA GLU A 210 1.62 11.75 23.56
C GLU A 210 1.65 12.42 22.17
N TYR A 211 2.83 12.83 21.73
CA TYR A 211 2.99 13.43 20.40
C TYR A 211 2.67 12.43 19.28
N THR A 212 3.14 11.19 19.41
CA THR A 212 2.87 10.15 18.40
C THR A 212 1.38 9.83 18.32
N GLU A 213 0.71 9.70 19.46
CA GLU A 213 -0.72 9.45 19.52
C GLU A 213 -1.51 10.60 18.92
N ASP A 214 -1.17 11.87 19.21
CA ASP A 214 -1.81 13.02 18.58
C ASP A 214 -1.70 13.01 17.06
N VAL A 215 -0.50 12.79 16.52
CA VAL A 215 -0.28 12.76 15.07
C VAL A 215 -1.03 11.62 14.40
N VAL A 216 -0.96 10.41 14.97
CA VAL A 216 -1.57 9.20 14.39
C VAL A 216 -3.09 9.20 14.53
N ASP A 217 -3.60 9.58 15.70
CA ASP A 217 -5.06 9.66 15.93
C ASP A 217 -5.70 10.72 15.06
N THR A 218 -5.05 11.89 14.88
CA THR A 218 -5.53 12.92 13.95
C THR A 218 -5.60 12.37 12.52
N ALA A 219 -4.58 11.61 12.07
CA ALA A 219 -4.58 11.03 10.73
C ALA A 219 -5.68 9.97 10.56
N PHE A 220 -5.88 9.09 11.53
CA PHE A 220 -6.93 8.07 11.46
C PHE A 220 -8.33 8.66 11.66
N THR A 221 -8.48 9.70 12.47
CA THR A 221 -9.74 10.45 12.58
C THR A 221 -10.12 11.04 11.23
N ALA A 222 -9.15 11.68 10.53
CA ALA A 222 -9.39 12.21 9.19
C ALA A 222 -9.75 11.09 8.19
N PHE A 223 -9.12 9.91 8.27
CA PHE A 223 -9.48 8.74 7.46
C PHE A 223 -10.95 8.33 7.66
N PHE A 224 -11.41 8.27 8.92
CA PHE A 224 -12.81 7.96 9.19
C PHE A 224 -13.74 9.06 8.69
N GLU A 225 -13.47 10.32 9.01
CA GLU A 225 -14.34 11.46 8.68
C GLU A 225 -14.43 11.76 7.18
N LYS A 226 -13.38 11.47 6.41
CA LYS A 226 -13.32 11.81 4.98
C LYS A 226 -13.65 10.64 4.06
N LEU A 227 -13.49 9.40 4.53
CA LEU A 227 -13.70 8.20 3.72
C LEU A 227 -14.70 7.23 4.37
N VAL A 228 -14.40 6.69 5.56
CA VAL A 228 -15.10 5.51 6.08
C VAL A 228 -16.58 5.77 6.36
N ILE A 229 -16.94 6.86 7.04
CA ILE A 229 -18.33 7.17 7.42
C ILE A 229 -19.24 7.43 6.21
N HIS A 230 -18.69 7.66 5.04
CA HIS A 230 -19.44 7.88 3.81
C HIS A 230 -19.87 6.60 3.11
N TYR A 231 -19.40 5.43 3.57
CA TYR A 231 -19.88 4.15 3.08
C TYR A 231 -21.23 3.77 3.70
N PRO A 232 -22.15 3.18 2.92
CA PRO A 232 -23.44 2.73 3.43
C PRO A 232 -23.25 1.73 4.57
N ASN A 233 -23.90 1.98 5.72
CA ASN A 233 -23.85 1.10 6.89
C ASN A 233 -22.41 0.76 7.35
N TYR A 234 -21.46 1.70 7.23
CA TYR A 234 -20.04 1.49 7.53
C TYR A 234 -19.82 0.78 8.87
N ASN A 235 -20.55 1.13 9.91
CA ASN A 235 -20.42 0.58 11.26
C ASN A 235 -21.00 -0.85 11.41
N LYS A 236 -21.62 -1.41 10.38
CA LYS A 236 -22.02 -2.83 10.32
C LYS A 236 -20.97 -3.72 9.69
N HIS A 237 -19.95 -3.13 9.07
CA HIS A 237 -18.80 -3.85 8.53
C HIS A 237 -17.67 -3.88 9.55
N LEU A 238 -16.80 -4.88 9.44
CA LEU A 238 -15.52 -4.87 10.13
C LEU A 238 -14.50 -4.04 9.32
N LEU A 239 -13.66 -3.29 10.01
CA LEU A 239 -12.52 -2.59 9.43
C LEU A 239 -11.41 -3.58 9.12
N ASN A 240 -11.29 -3.99 7.86
CA ASN A 240 -10.20 -4.86 7.39
C ASN A 240 -9.16 -4.01 6.67
N VAL A 241 -7.87 -4.16 7.01
CA VAL A 241 -6.81 -3.25 6.55
C VAL A 241 -5.57 -4.00 6.08
N VAL A 242 -5.08 -3.60 4.91
CA VAL A 242 -3.74 -3.96 4.41
C VAL A 242 -2.84 -2.72 4.47
N GLY A 243 -1.60 -2.88 4.85
CA GLY A 243 -0.57 -1.85 4.70
C GLY A 243 0.27 -1.62 5.94
N SER A 244 1.48 -1.13 5.70
CA SER A 244 2.49 -0.97 6.75
C SER A 244 2.09 0.02 7.85
N VAL A 245 1.36 1.07 7.51
CA VAL A 245 0.91 2.10 8.46
C VAL A 245 -0.23 1.55 9.32
N GLY A 246 -1.28 1.01 8.70
CA GLY A 246 -2.39 0.39 9.42
C GLY A 246 -1.91 -0.71 10.36
N TYR A 247 -0.97 -1.56 9.91
CA TYR A 247 -0.40 -2.64 10.72
C TYR A 247 0.48 -2.10 11.87
N SER A 248 1.35 -1.13 11.61
CA SER A 248 2.28 -0.61 12.62
C SER A 248 1.57 0.16 13.74
N PHE A 249 0.53 0.89 13.40
CA PHE A 249 -0.26 1.69 14.33
C PHE A 249 -1.64 1.06 14.62
N ARG A 250 -1.80 -0.27 14.45
CA ARG A 250 -3.09 -0.96 14.61
C ARG A 250 -3.77 -0.71 15.96
N ASP A 251 -2.98 -0.55 17.03
CA ASP A 251 -3.52 -0.30 18.36
C ASP A 251 -4.24 1.06 18.40
N ARG A 252 -3.65 2.11 17.76
CA ARG A 252 -4.28 3.43 17.64
C ARG A 252 -5.44 3.41 16.65
N LEU A 253 -5.29 2.69 15.54
CA LEU A 253 -6.37 2.52 14.57
C LEU A 253 -7.60 1.87 15.21
N SER A 254 -7.42 0.88 16.09
CA SER A 254 -8.52 0.25 16.83
C SER A 254 -9.19 1.24 17.79
N VAL A 255 -8.41 2.05 18.51
CA VAL A 255 -8.96 3.08 19.40
C VAL A 255 -9.80 4.11 18.63
N VAL A 256 -9.35 4.51 17.43
CA VAL A 256 -10.12 5.44 16.60
C VAL A 256 -11.35 4.75 16.01
N ALA A 257 -11.24 3.50 15.54
CA ALA A 257 -12.38 2.74 15.01
C ALA A 257 -13.51 2.61 16.04
N ASP A 258 -13.17 2.36 17.30
CA ASP A 258 -14.14 2.30 18.41
C ASP A 258 -14.93 3.62 18.58
N LYS A 259 -14.29 4.78 18.38
CA LYS A 259 -14.98 6.10 18.45
C LYS A 259 -16.05 6.25 17.37
N TYR A 260 -15.89 5.53 16.25
CA TYR A 260 -16.84 5.52 15.14
C TYR A 260 -17.73 4.27 15.13
N GLU A 261 -17.78 3.51 16.23
CA GLU A 261 -18.61 2.31 16.40
C GLU A 261 -18.36 1.24 15.32
N MET A 262 -17.15 1.18 14.77
CA MET A 262 -16.75 0.20 13.74
C MET A 262 -15.84 -0.87 14.35
N GLY A 263 -16.30 -2.13 14.35
CA GLY A 263 -15.49 -3.25 14.80
C GLY A 263 -14.26 -3.47 13.92
N VAL A 264 -13.15 -3.93 14.53
CA VAL A 264 -11.91 -4.21 13.80
C VAL A 264 -11.87 -5.68 13.40
N GLY A 265 -11.59 -5.92 12.12
CA GLY A 265 -11.40 -7.23 11.53
C GLY A 265 -9.92 -7.58 11.36
N LYS A 266 -9.54 -8.04 10.16
CA LYS A 266 -8.17 -8.47 9.84
C LYS A 266 -7.30 -7.26 9.51
N ILE A 267 -6.14 -7.13 10.16
CA ILE A 267 -5.12 -6.10 9.83
C ILE A 267 -3.82 -6.81 9.50
N ILE A 268 -3.35 -6.68 8.26
CA ILE A 268 -2.12 -7.30 7.76
C ILE A 268 -1.15 -6.27 7.17
N ARG A 269 0.14 -6.58 7.22
CA ARG A 269 1.18 -5.68 6.73
C ARG A 269 1.28 -5.67 5.20
N SER A 270 1.14 -6.83 4.58
CA SER A 270 1.25 -7.06 3.13
C SER A 270 0.26 -8.14 2.73
N PRO A 271 -0.36 -8.04 1.55
CA PRO A 271 -1.38 -9.00 1.15
C PRO A 271 -0.79 -10.27 0.51
N ILE A 272 0.51 -10.32 0.19
CA ILE A 272 1.07 -11.32 -0.75
C ILE A 272 0.83 -12.77 -0.30
N ASP A 273 1.03 -13.10 0.98
CA ASP A 273 0.89 -14.48 1.45
C ASP A 273 -0.58 -14.93 1.46
N ASP A 274 -1.47 -14.09 1.97
CA ASP A 274 -2.92 -14.35 1.96
C ASP A 274 -3.49 -14.39 0.53
N LEU A 275 -2.96 -13.54 -0.36
CA LEU A 275 -3.32 -13.53 -1.77
C LEU A 275 -2.89 -14.82 -2.49
N VAL A 276 -1.71 -15.34 -2.16
CA VAL A 276 -1.24 -16.64 -2.64
C VAL A 276 -2.18 -17.76 -2.19
N ASP A 277 -2.56 -17.76 -0.91
CA ASP A 277 -3.49 -18.76 -0.37
C ASP A 277 -4.87 -18.67 -1.01
N TYR A 278 -5.37 -17.45 -1.29
CA TYR A 278 -6.59 -17.22 -2.06
C TYR A 278 -6.52 -17.88 -3.44
N HIS A 279 -5.47 -17.64 -4.21
CA HIS A 279 -5.33 -18.22 -5.56
C HIS A 279 -5.15 -19.73 -5.54
N LEU A 280 -4.48 -20.28 -4.53
CA LEU A 280 -4.33 -21.73 -4.37
C LEU A 280 -5.64 -22.42 -4.01
N SER A 281 -6.52 -21.76 -3.24
CA SER A 281 -7.83 -22.31 -2.87
C SER A 281 -8.81 -22.41 -4.05
N LYS A 282 -8.54 -21.70 -5.16
CA LYS A 282 -9.37 -21.70 -6.40
C LYS A 282 -8.97 -22.75 -7.42
N LYS A 283 -7.92 -23.54 -7.14
CA LYS A 283 -7.42 -24.62 -8.00
C LYS A 283 -7.79 -25.98 -7.48
#